data_9d4266ec0c5c3a32315e63f956aa299c
#
_entry.id   9d4266ec0c5c3a32315e63f956aa299c
#
_cell.length_a   1.000
_cell.length_b   1.000
_cell.length_c   1.000
_cell.angle_alpha   90.00
_cell.angle_beta   90.00
_cell.angle_gamma   90.00
#
_symmetry.space_group_name_H-M   'P 1'
#
loop_
_entity.id
_entity.type
_entity.pdbx_description
1 polymer ?
#
loop_
_entity_poly.entity_id
_entity_poly.type
_entity_poly.pdbx_seq_one_letter_code
_entity_poly.pdbx_strand_id
1 'polypeptide(L)'
;MMNYNIFDSVAPAMPKPSKGTEFCKLLLSKASKDMREPLVPMAMPALSAHLTNVKFKYSDNKYYELCGQMGHLIGPSGIGKAQLTHLIETIMRSFREHDEIEYQKLVDWQRQMKTRGANKEKPERPDVAFWFPPADLTNPAFIQNAMALEKMGGRTQYLNLPEVEMGDRICGGHKAVSQMTRYIYDCQRAGALRATSEGVTGNPILRVNLTFSSTPDAARAFYKKELTNGFFGRIPFAYKARGERKGIIPRQGNYDEKFISELDKYLLRLDNCKGGSRFRN
;
A
#
# COMPACT_ATOMS: atom_id res chain seq x y z
N MET A 1 -10.62 -34.29 2.42
CA MET A 1 -10.22 -32.88 2.41
C MET A 1 -8.74 -32.83 2.76
N MET A 2 -7.88 -32.58 1.82
CA MET A 2 -6.45 -32.38 2.11
C MET A 2 -6.30 -31.06 2.87
N ASN A 3 -5.87 -31.15 4.12
CA ASN A 3 -5.42 -29.98 4.87
C ASN A 3 -4.10 -29.47 4.26
N TYR A 4 -4.18 -28.67 3.23
CA TYR A 4 -3.02 -27.89 2.79
C TYR A 4 -2.73 -26.82 3.82
N ASN A 5 -1.77 -27.10 4.69
CA ASN A 5 -1.22 -26.07 5.55
C ASN A 5 -0.20 -25.28 4.73
N ILE A 6 -0.64 -24.20 4.11
CA ILE A 6 0.17 -23.33 3.24
C ILE A 6 1.45 -22.82 3.95
N PHE A 7 1.45 -22.84 5.28
CA PHE A 7 2.54 -22.36 6.10
C PHE A 7 3.50 -23.45 6.58
N ASP A 8 3.20 -24.74 6.32
CA ASP A 8 4.07 -25.88 6.66
C ASP A 8 5.00 -26.26 5.49
N SER A 9 4.80 -25.72 4.30
CA SER A 9 5.78 -25.86 3.24
C SER A 9 7.02 -25.04 3.60
N VAL A 10 8.16 -25.70 3.71
CA VAL A 10 9.47 -25.02 3.79
C VAL A 10 9.56 -24.12 2.55
N ALA A 11 9.43 -22.82 2.73
CA ALA A 11 9.63 -21.89 1.63
C ALA A 11 11.03 -22.14 1.05
N PRO A 12 11.18 -22.28 -0.25
CA PRO A 12 12.51 -22.43 -0.85
C PRO A 12 13.35 -21.24 -0.40
N ALA A 13 14.58 -21.53 0.01
CA ALA A 13 15.51 -20.48 0.40
C ALA A 13 15.59 -19.45 -0.73
N MET A 14 15.34 -18.18 -0.39
CA MET A 14 15.48 -17.11 -1.38
C MET A 14 16.90 -17.18 -1.97
N PRO A 15 17.05 -17.12 -3.29
CA PRO A 15 18.37 -17.06 -3.90
C PRO A 15 19.12 -15.88 -3.27
N LYS A 16 20.31 -16.15 -2.72
CA LYS A 16 21.16 -15.10 -2.18
C LYS A 16 21.36 -14.06 -3.27
N PRO A 17 20.96 -12.79 -3.09
CA PRO A 17 21.20 -11.78 -4.10
C PRO A 17 22.71 -11.67 -4.28
N SER A 18 23.25 -12.25 -5.34
CA SER A 18 24.69 -12.28 -5.61
C SER A 18 25.26 -10.87 -5.80
N LYS A 19 24.43 -9.92 -6.18
CA LYS A 19 24.77 -8.48 -6.29
C LYS A 19 23.48 -7.65 -6.16
N GLY A 20 23.02 -7.41 -4.93
CA GLY A 20 21.97 -6.42 -4.72
C GLY A 20 22.41 -5.06 -5.23
N THR A 21 21.47 -4.31 -5.84
CA THR A 21 21.73 -2.90 -6.22
C THR A 21 22.13 -2.08 -4.99
N GLU A 22 22.85 -0.99 -5.18
CA GLU A 22 23.21 -0.08 -4.08
C GLU A 22 21.95 0.43 -3.37
N PHE A 23 20.85 0.61 -4.10
CA PHE A 23 19.55 0.96 -3.54
C PHE A 23 19.03 -0.12 -2.58
N CYS A 24 19.07 -1.40 -2.97
CA CYS A 24 18.67 -2.49 -2.06
C CYS A 24 19.58 -2.57 -0.84
N LYS A 25 20.88 -2.33 -0.99
CA LYS A 25 21.82 -2.29 0.13
C LYS A 25 21.49 -1.14 1.09
N LEU A 26 21.16 0.02 0.57
CA LEU A 26 20.71 1.17 1.37
C LEU A 26 19.46 0.81 2.18
N LEU A 27 18.40 0.29 1.55
CA LEU A 27 17.15 -0.10 2.22
C LEU A 27 17.39 -1.12 3.34
N LEU A 28 18.32 -2.04 3.15
CA LEU A 28 18.66 -3.08 4.12
C LEU A 28 19.69 -2.65 5.17
N SER A 29 20.34 -1.51 5.00
CA SER A 29 21.46 -1.08 5.85
C SER A 29 21.09 -0.94 7.34
N LYS A 30 19.86 -0.54 7.62
CA LYS A 30 19.33 -0.32 8.98
C LYS A 30 18.46 -1.49 9.46
N ALA A 31 18.18 -2.49 8.60
CA ALA A 31 17.37 -3.64 8.95
C ALA A 31 18.11 -4.61 9.87
N SER A 32 17.43 -5.18 10.84
CA SER A 32 17.96 -6.31 11.59
C SER A 32 18.19 -7.51 10.67
N LYS A 33 19.18 -8.34 10.98
CA LYS A 33 19.58 -9.46 10.11
C LYS A 33 18.40 -10.36 9.70
N ASP A 34 17.51 -10.60 10.62
CA ASP A 34 16.37 -11.50 10.47
C ASP A 34 15.17 -10.87 9.73
N MET A 35 15.19 -9.55 9.51
CA MET A 35 14.17 -8.85 8.73
C MET A 35 14.62 -8.50 7.30
N ARG A 36 15.88 -8.77 6.95
CA ARG A 36 16.41 -8.37 5.63
C ARG A 36 15.69 -9.05 4.45
N GLU A 37 15.38 -10.32 4.60
CA GLU A 37 14.73 -11.08 3.52
C GLU A 37 13.33 -10.55 3.20
N PRO A 38 12.41 -10.39 4.17
CA PRO A 38 11.05 -9.94 3.88
C PRO A 38 10.94 -8.44 3.62
N LEU A 39 11.91 -7.63 4.08
CA LEU A 39 11.75 -6.19 4.14
C LEU A 39 11.64 -5.54 2.75
N VAL A 40 12.57 -5.85 1.83
CA VAL A 40 12.58 -5.23 0.50
C VAL A 40 11.36 -5.62 -0.33
N PRO A 41 11.02 -6.93 -0.49
CA PRO A 41 9.82 -7.29 -1.24
C PRO A 41 8.55 -6.65 -0.71
N MET A 42 8.43 -6.53 0.62
CA MET A 42 7.25 -5.96 1.25
C MET A 42 7.23 -4.42 1.25
N ALA A 43 8.35 -3.76 1.01
CA ALA A 43 8.44 -2.32 0.78
C ALA A 43 8.21 -1.93 -0.70
N MET A 44 8.23 -2.89 -1.62
CA MET A 44 8.05 -2.63 -3.06
C MET A 44 6.75 -1.88 -3.39
N PRO A 45 5.59 -2.18 -2.77
CA PRO A 45 4.38 -1.40 -3.04
C PRO A 45 4.52 0.09 -2.69
N ALA A 46 5.21 0.43 -1.61
CA ALA A 46 5.49 1.82 -1.24
C ALA A 46 6.42 2.50 -2.26
N LEU A 47 7.52 1.85 -2.62
CA LEU A 47 8.44 2.35 -3.64
C LEU A 47 7.76 2.52 -5.00
N SER A 48 6.90 1.59 -5.39
CA SER A 48 6.18 1.64 -6.66
C SER A 48 5.12 2.75 -6.71
N ALA A 49 4.66 3.27 -5.57
CA ALA A 49 3.77 4.43 -5.54
C ALA A 49 4.46 5.69 -6.06
N HIS A 50 5.79 5.79 -5.94
CA HIS A 50 6.59 6.85 -6.55
C HIS A 50 6.66 6.73 -8.09
N LEU A 51 6.47 5.53 -8.65
CA LEU A 51 6.46 5.28 -10.11
C LEU A 51 5.10 5.57 -10.76
N THR A 52 4.36 6.53 -10.27
CA THR A 52 2.98 6.81 -10.69
C THR A 52 2.81 7.06 -12.19
N ASN A 53 3.86 7.53 -12.89
CA ASN A 53 3.83 7.84 -14.32
C ASN A 53 4.45 6.74 -15.20
N VAL A 54 4.79 5.59 -14.60
CA VAL A 54 5.37 4.46 -15.31
C VAL A 54 4.27 3.47 -15.67
N LYS A 55 4.29 3.01 -16.92
CA LYS A 55 3.39 1.99 -17.46
C LYS A 55 4.22 0.84 -18.00
N PHE A 56 3.63 -0.32 -18.07
CA PHE A 56 4.28 -1.49 -18.67
C PHE A 56 3.45 -2.05 -19.81
N LYS A 57 4.07 -2.87 -20.64
CA LYS A 57 3.43 -3.54 -21.76
C LYS A 57 4.03 -4.93 -21.92
N TYR A 58 3.18 -5.94 -21.95
CA TYR A 58 3.60 -7.27 -22.38
C TYR A 58 3.89 -7.28 -23.88
N SER A 59 4.74 -8.21 -24.33
CA SER A 59 5.18 -8.28 -25.73
C SER A 59 4.03 -8.51 -26.72
N ASP A 60 3.02 -9.23 -26.28
CA ASP A 60 1.80 -9.61 -27.02
C ASP A 60 0.64 -8.62 -26.85
N ASN A 61 0.75 -7.67 -25.95
CA ASN A 61 -0.29 -6.69 -25.70
C ASN A 61 -0.16 -5.47 -26.62
N LYS A 62 -1.29 -4.89 -27.00
CA LYS A 62 -1.35 -3.65 -27.81
C LYS A 62 -1.24 -2.39 -26.96
N TYR A 63 -1.61 -2.46 -25.68
CA TYR A 63 -1.78 -1.29 -24.82
C TYR A 63 -0.78 -1.29 -23.67
N TYR A 64 -0.42 -0.10 -23.21
CA TYR A 64 0.29 0.11 -21.97
C TYR A 64 -0.67 0.04 -20.79
N GLU A 65 -0.28 -0.67 -19.76
CA GLU A 65 -1.07 -0.91 -18.56
C GLU A 65 -0.40 -0.30 -17.33
N LEU A 66 -1.21 0.07 -16.36
CA LEU A 66 -0.77 0.37 -15.01
C LEU A 66 -0.80 -0.91 -14.19
N CYS A 67 0.10 -1.01 -13.21
CA CYS A 67 0.13 -2.17 -12.32
C CYS A 67 -0.01 -1.72 -10.87
N GLY A 68 -1.02 -2.24 -10.19
CA GLY A 68 -1.14 -2.15 -8.74
C GLY A 68 -0.16 -3.11 -8.08
N GLN A 69 0.56 -2.63 -7.08
CA GLN A 69 1.50 -3.43 -6.30
C GLN A 69 0.92 -3.73 -4.93
N MET A 70 0.96 -5.00 -4.55
CA MET A 70 0.53 -5.45 -3.24
C MET A 70 1.62 -6.26 -2.57
N GLY A 71 1.57 -6.37 -1.24
CA GLY A 71 2.47 -7.24 -0.49
C GLY A 71 1.86 -7.61 0.85
N HIS A 72 2.16 -8.80 1.37
CA HIS A 72 1.67 -9.24 2.67
C HIS A 72 2.78 -9.87 3.52
N LEU A 73 3.15 -9.17 4.59
CA LEU A 73 4.07 -9.68 5.59
C LEU A 73 3.30 -10.46 6.65
N ILE A 74 3.53 -11.77 6.72
CA ILE A 74 2.92 -12.65 7.71
C ILE A 74 3.96 -13.07 8.74
N GLY A 75 3.58 -13.02 10.00
CA GLY A 75 4.45 -13.53 11.07
C GLY A 75 3.87 -13.33 12.46
N PRO A 76 4.29 -14.15 13.45
CA PRO A 76 3.80 -14.05 14.82
C PRO A 76 3.92 -12.65 15.41
N SER A 77 3.21 -12.39 16.49
CA SER A 77 3.38 -11.14 17.25
C SER A 77 4.80 -11.04 17.81
N GLY A 78 5.35 -9.83 17.83
CA GLY A 78 6.68 -9.55 18.43
C GLY A 78 7.88 -9.98 17.58
N ILE A 79 7.74 -10.29 16.29
CA ILE A 79 8.85 -10.65 15.40
C ILE A 79 9.55 -9.47 14.73
N GLY A 80 9.14 -8.24 15.04
CA GLY A 80 9.75 -7.04 14.46
C GLY A 80 9.09 -6.52 13.17
N LYS A 81 7.82 -6.87 12.90
CA LYS A 81 7.07 -6.33 11.74
C LYS A 81 7.06 -4.81 11.69
N ALA A 82 7.18 -4.13 12.83
CA ALA A 82 7.28 -2.68 12.91
C ALA A 82 8.46 -2.10 12.10
N GLN A 83 9.52 -2.87 11.85
CA GLN A 83 10.63 -2.42 10.99
C GLN A 83 10.17 -2.13 9.56
N LEU A 84 9.21 -2.92 9.04
CA LEU A 84 8.60 -2.65 7.74
C LEU A 84 7.81 -1.34 7.77
N THR A 85 6.99 -1.13 8.81
CA THR A 85 6.22 0.11 8.97
C THR A 85 7.15 1.33 9.05
N HIS A 86 8.23 1.26 9.81
CA HIS A 86 9.20 2.35 9.90
C HIS A 86 9.88 2.65 8.56
N LEU A 87 10.25 1.62 7.80
CA LEU A 87 10.81 1.81 6.46
C LEU A 87 9.79 2.44 5.51
N ILE A 88 8.55 1.94 5.52
CA ILE A 88 7.45 2.50 4.72
C ILE A 88 7.22 3.97 5.06
N GLU A 89 7.10 4.34 6.32
CA GLU A 89 6.91 5.73 6.73
C GLU A 89 8.07 6.62 6.25
N THR A 90 9.30 6.09 6.27
CA THR A 90 10.47 6.83 5.76
C THR A 90 10.42 6.99 4.23
N ILE A 91 10.03 5.95 3.48
CA ILE A 91 9.84 6.01 2.03
C ILE A 91 8.72 7.00 1.67
N MET A 92 7.62 6.99 2.42
CA MET A 92 6.41 7.76 2.13
C MET A 92 6.41 9.17 2.75
N ARG A 93 7.56 9.65 3.25
CA ARG A 93 7.66 10.94 3.95
C ARG A 93 7.12 12.10 3.11
N SER A 94 7.51 12.21 1.84
CA SER A 94 7.02 13.27 0.95
C SER A 94 5.50 13.19 0.71
N PHE A 95 4.93 11.99 0.74
CA PHE A 95 3.48 11.80 0.65
C PHE A 95 2.78 12.27 1.93
N ARG A 96 3.38 12.01 3.10
CA ARG A 96 2.87 12.55 4.38
C ARG A 96 2.89 14.06 4.43
N GLU A 97 3.99 14.67 3.96
CA GLU A 97 4.12 16.14 3.89
C GLU A 97 3.03 16.74 2.99
N HIS A 98 2.75 16.12 1.84
CA HIS A 98 1.63 16.51 0.99
C HIS A 98 0.28 16.37 1.72
N ASP A 99 0.05 15.21 2.33
CA ASP A 99 -1.22 14.89 2.96
C ASP A 99 -1.50 15.78 4.18
N GLU A 100 -0.48 16.25 4.89
CA GLU A 100 -0.65 17.20 6.00
C GLU A 100 -1.28 18.51 5.52
N ILE A 101 -0.87 18.99 4.34
CA ILE A 101 -1.47 20.17 3.72
C ILE A 101 -2.95 19.92 3.38
N GLU A 102 -3.26 18.74 2.85
CA GLU A 102 -4.63 18.36 2.51
C GLU A 102 -5.51 18.20 3.77
N TYR A 103 -4.95 17.61 4.84
CA TYR A 103 -5.64 17.55 6.14
C TYR A 103 -5.95 18.92 6.71
N GLN A 104 -5.02 19.87 6.62
CA GLN A 104 -5.22 21.22 7.12
C GLN A 104 -6.42 21.90 6.44
N LYS A 105 -6.59 21.72 5.11
CA LYS A 105 -7.77 22.23 4.39
C LYS A 105 -9.09 21.68 4.94
N LEU A 106 -9.13 20.38 5.28
CA LEU A 106 -10.33 19.77 5.88
C LEU A 106 -10.59 20.28 7.31
N VAL A 107 -9.54 20.42 8.12
CA VAL A 107 -9.64 20.95 9.48
C VAL A 107 -10.19 22.38 9.45
N ASP A 108 -9.68 23.22 8.56
CA ASP A 108 -10.12 24.60 8.43
C ASP A 108 -11.58 24.69 7.94
N TRP A 109 -11.98 23.86 6.98
CA TRP A 109 -13.36 23.75 6.56
C TRP A 109 -14.28 23.29 7.69
N GLN A 110 -13.89 22.25 8.46
CA GLN A 110 -14.66 21.78 9.60
C GLN A 110 -14.80 22.87 10.69
N ARG A 111 -13.75 23.68 10.91
CA ARG A 111 -13.81 24.83 11.84
C ARG A 111 -14.82 25.87 11.34
N GLN A 112 -14.78 26.23 10.05
CA GLN A 112 -15.74 27.15 9.45
C GLN A 112 -17.18 26.62 9.56
N MET A 113 -17.39 25.32 9.33
CA MET A 113 -18.69 24.68 9.50
C MET A 113 -19.23 24.78 10.93
N LYS A 114 -18.36 24.61 11.96
CA LYS A 114 -18.75 24.70 13.39
C LYS A 114 -19.05 26.14 13.84
N THR A 115 -18.34 27.11 13.30
CA THR A 115 -18.48 28.53 13.69
C THR A 115 -19.52 29.27 12.84
N ARG A 116 -20.14 28.62 11.89
CA ARG A 116 -21.13 29.19 11.00
C ARG A 116 -22.40 29.59 11.78
N GLY A 117 -22.85 30.84 11.65
CA GLY A 117 -24.18 31.26 12.15
C GLY A 117 -25.29 30.60 11.32
N ALA A 118 -26.49 30.45 11.94
CA ALA A 118 -27.62 29.73 11.35
C ALA A 118 -28.06 30.23 9.96
N ASN A 119 -27.88 31.51 9.66
CA ASN A 119 -28.32 32.16 8.44
C ASN A 119 -27.21 32.41 7.40
N LYS A 120 -26.00 31.88 7.61
CA LYS A 120 -24.88 32.03 6.66
C LYS A 120 -24.81 30.86 5.68
N GLU A 121 -24.36 31.17 4.48
CA GLU A 121 -24.10 30.16 3.43
C GLU A 121 -23.16 29.06 3.92
N LYS A 122 -23.43 27.83 3.51
CA LYS A 122 -22.66 26.66 3.91
C LYS A 122 -21.31 26.67 3.19
N PRO A 123 -20.17 26.70 3.91
CA PRO A 123 -18.86 26.61 3.25
C PRO A 123 -18.77 25.39 2.35
N GLU A 124 -18.26 25.59 1.15
CA GLU A 124 -18.00 24.48 0.23
C GLU A 124 -16.89 23.59 0.79
N ARG A 125 -17.08 22.27 0.64
CA ARG A 125 -16.08 21.31 1.06
C ARG A 125 -14.88 21.39 0.10
N PRO A 126 -13.62 21.52 0.60
CA PRO A 126 -12.46 21.58 -0.26
C PRO A 126 -12.26 20.27 -1.02
N ASP A 127 -11.83 20.36 -2.28
CA ASP A 127 -11.29 19.23 -3.04
C ASP A 127 -9.93 18.86 -2.45
N VAL A 128 -9.84 17.69 -1.83
CA VAL A 128 -8.62 17.15 -1.23
C VAL A 128 -8.31 15.78 -1.81
N ALA A 129 -7.02 15.46 -1.95
CA ALA A 129 -6.57 14.17 -2.44
C ALA A 129 -5.37 13.68 -1.65
N PHE A 130 -5.52 12.57 -0.97
CA PHE A 130 -4.49 11.98 -0.11
C PHE A 130 -3.68 10.95 -0.88
N TRP A 131 -2.37 11.06 -0.82
CA TRP A 131 -1.44 10.11 -1.45
C TRP A 131 -1.13 8.92 -0.55
N PHE A 132 -1.15 9.16 0.76
CA PHE A 132 -0.93 8.14 1.79
C PHE A 132 -2.01 8.25 2.89
N PRO A 133 -3.28 7.98 2.56
CA PRO A 133 -4.39 8.11 3.50
C PRO A 133 -4.24 7.15 4.69
N PRO A 134 -4.95 7.39 5.80
CA PRO A 134 -4.90 6.53 6.98
C PRO A 134 -5.46 5.14 6.66
N ALA A 135 -5.03 4.14 7.44
CA ALA A 135 -5.51 2.76 7.29
C ALA A 135 -7.00 2.60 7.64
N ASP A 136 -7.55 3.45 8.52
CA ASP A 136 -8.97 3.48 8.86
C ASP A 136 -9.77 4.32 7.85
N LEU A 137 -9.98 3.74 6.69
CA LEU A 137 -10.63 4.37 5.54
C LEU A 137 -11.91 3.63 5.18
N THR A 138 -13.04 4.35 5.15
CA THR A 138 -14.31 3.75 4.70
C THR A 138 -14.37 3.64 3.17
N ASN A 139 -15.17 2.72 2.63
CA ASN A 139 -15.32 2.56 1.18
C ASN A 139 -15.74 3.85 0.46
N PRO A 140 -16.72 4.65 0.94
CA PRO A 140 -17.04 5.93 0.31
C PRO A 140 -15.87 6.90 0.29
N ALA A 141 -15.12 7.02 1.39
CA ALA A 141 -13.96 7.89 1.47
C ALA A 141 -12.84 7.42 0.54
N PHE A 142 -12.62 6.10 0.43
CA PHE A 142 -11.67 5.50 -0.51
C PHE A 142 -12.01 5.82 -1.97
N ILE A 143 -13.26 5.65 -2.39
CA ILE A 143 -13.71 5.97 -3.75
C ILE A 143 -13.61 7.47 -4.01
N GLN A 144 -14.02 8.31 -3.05
CA GLN A 144 -13.92 9.76 -3.16
C GLN A 144 -12.46 10.21 -3.34
N ASN A 145 -11.53 9.65 -2.56
CA ASN A 145 -10.11 9.93 -2.70
C ASN A 145 -9.57 9.51 -4.07
N ALA A 146 -9.95 8.33 -4.56
CA ALA A 146 -9.54 7.85 -5.88
C ALA A 146 -10.05 8.77 -7.00
N MET A 147 -11.29 9.29 -6.89
CA MET A 147 -11.84 10.27 -7.81
C MET A 147 -11.07 11.60 -7.79
N ALA A 148 -10.73 12.09 -6.60
CA ALA A 148 -9.95 13.31 -6.45
C ALA A 148 -8.54 13.15 -7.05
N LEU A 149 -7.89 12.02 -6.82
CA LEU A 149 -6.59 11.72 -7.42
C LEU A 149 -6.65 11.60 -8.94
N GLU A 150 -7.70 10.99 -9.51
CA GLU A 150 -7.89 10.92 -10.96
C GLU A 150 -8.09 12.33 -11.56
N LYS A 151 -8.89 13.19 -10.92
CA LYS A 151 -9.12 14.60 -11.31
C LYS A 151 -7.82 15.41 -11.29
N MET A 152 -6.91 15.13 -10.36
CA MET A 152 -5.61 15.80 -10.23
C MET A 152 -4.50 15.19 -11.10
N GLY A 153 -4.81 14.40 -12.10
CA GLY A 153 -3.85 13.83 -13.06
C GLY A 153 -3.47 12.39 -12.80
N GLY A 154 -4.09 11.71 -11.82
CA GLY A 154 -3.98 10.27 -11.65
C GLY A 154 -2.74 9.82 -10.86
N ARG A 155 -2.57 10.30 -9.65
CA ARG A 155 -1.52 9.78 -8.73
C ARG A 155 -1.89 8.42 -8.18
N THR A 156 -0.89 7.55 -7.97
CA THR A 156 -1.05 6.28 -7.25
C THR A 156 -1.06 6.57 -5.75
N GLN A 157 -2.15 6.21 -5.06
CA GLN A 157 -2.19 6.24 -3.60
C GLN A 157 -1.55 4.98 -3.01
N TYR A 158 -1.01 5.12 -1.82
CA TYR A 158 -0.45 4.00 -1.08
C TYR A 158 -1.22 3.76 0.22
N LEU A 159 -1.46 2.50 0.55
CA LEU A 159 -2.13 2.08 1.79
C LEU A 159 -1.21 1.15 2.59
N ASN A 160 -0.93 1.50 3.83
CA ASN A 160 -0.28 0.61 4.78
C ASN A 160 -1.32 0.06 5.75
N LEU A 161 -1.62 -1.22 5.64
CA LEU A 161 -2.63 -1.91 6.44
C LEU A 161 -1.92 -2.83 7.47
N PRO A 162 -1.66 -2.33 8.68
CA PRO A 162 -0.95 -3.08 9.71
C PRO A 162 -1.69 -4.33 10.17
N GLU A 163 -2.98 -4.39 9.89
CA GLU A 163 -3.84 -5.55 10.12
C GLU A 163 -4.64 -5.86 8.85
N VAL A 164 -4.60 -7.10 8.40
CA VAL A 164 -5.24 -7.51 7.14
C VAL A 164 -6.76 -7.29 7.14
N GLU A 165 -7.40 -7.34 8.31
CA GLU A 165 -8.81 -7.11 8.51
C GLU A 165 -9.27 -5.66 8.17
N MET A 166 -8.35 -4.71 8.18
CA MET A 166 -8.64 -3.34 7.76
C MET A 166 -9.05 -3.26 6.28
N GLY A 167 -8.63 -4.24 5.48
CA GLY A 167 -9.07 -4.38 4.10
C GLY A 167 -10.60 -4.51 3.97
N ASP A 168 -11.28 -5.12 4.93
CA ASP A 168 -12.74 -5.26 4.91
C ASP A 168 -13.47 -3.92 4.93
N ARG A 169 -12.96 -2.93 5.67
CA ARG A 169 -13.56 -1.59 5.75
C ARG A 169 -13.46 -0.84 4.43
N ILE A 170 -12.30 -0.92 3.79
CA ILE A 170 -12.05 -0.30 2.48
C ILE A 170 -12.97 -0.89 1.42
N CYS A 171 -13.27 -2.18 1.53
CA CYS A 171 -14.17 -2.89 0.62
C CYS A 171 -15.65 -2.68 0.94
N GLY A 172 -15.99 -2.08 2.08
CA GLY A 172 -17.36 -1.75 2.48
C GLY A 172 -18.13 -2.89 3.13
N GLY A 173 -17.46 -3.87 3.74
CA GLY A 173 -18.03 -4.94 4.57
C GLY A 173 -18.95 -5.94 3.86
N HIS A 174 -19.59 -5.52 2.76
CA HIS A 174 -20.53 -6.34 1.99
C HIS A 174 -19.96 -6.87 0.67
N LYS A 175 -18.82 -6.34 0.23
CA LYS A 175 -18.12 -6.80 -0.97
C LYS A 175 -16.97 -7.68 -0.55
N ALA A 176 -16.73 -8.75 -1.30
CA ALA A 176 -15.54 -9.55 -1.08
C ALA A 176 -14.29 -8.69 -1.25
N VAL A 177 -13.40 -8.71 -0.26
CA VAL A 177 -12.10 -8.00 -0.31
C VAL A 177 -11.35 -8.38 -1.58
N SER A 178 -11.43 -9.64 -1.97
CA SER A 178 -10.86 -10.19 -3.20
C SER A 178 -11.31 -9.48 -4.47
N GLN A 179 -12.55 -9.02 -4.53
CA GLN A 179 -13.03 -8.31 -5.73
C GLN A 179 -12.37 -6.94 -5.82
N MET A 180 -12.35 -6.19 -4.73
CA MET A 180 -11.73 -4.85 -4.72
C MET A 180 -10.22 -4.91 -4.98
N THR A 181 -9.53 -5.88 -4.37
CA THR A 181 -8.08 -6.04 -4.57
C THR A 181 -7.71 -6.49 -5.98
N ARG A 182 -8.57 -7.24 -6.66
CA ARG A 182 -8.39 -7.51 -8.10
C ARG A 182 -8.48 -6.23 -8.92
N TYR A 183 -9.48 -5.39 -8.67
CA TYR A 183 -9.58 -4.08 -9.35
C TYR A 183 -8.38 -3.18 -9.07
N ILE A 184 -7.85 -3.21 -7.83
CA ILE A 184 -6.63 -2.48 -7.45
C ILE A 184 -5.42 -3.02 -8.22
N TYR A 185 -5.22 -4.34 -8.25
CA TYR A 185 -4.08 -4.96 -8.93
C TYR A 185 -4.05 -4.65 -10.42
N ASP A 186 -5.21 -4.75 -11.07
CA ASP A 186 -5.34 -4.53 -12.50
C ASP A 186 -5.56 -3.04 -12.84
N CYS A 187 -5.51 -2.13 -11.84
CA CYS A 187 -5.83 -0.69 -11.96
C CYS A 187 -7.13 -0.43 -12.75
N GLN A 188 -8.16 -1.23 -12.47
CA GLN A 188 -9.45 -1.15 -13.15
C GLN A 188 -10.32 -0.04 -12.55
N ARG A 189 -11.35 0.33 -13.30
CA ARG A 189 -12.40 1.20 -12.79
C ARG A 189 -13.29 0.44 -11.82
N ALA A 190 -13.48 1.02 -10.65
CA ALA A 190 -14.45 0.53 -9.69
C ALA A 190 -15.01 1.68 -8.84
N GLY A 191 -16.29 1.60 -8.53
CA GLY A 191 -16.95 2.67 -7.80
C GLY A 191 -18.33 2.30 -7.32
N ALA A 192 -19.14 3.31 -7.11
CA ALA A 192 -20.52 3.18 -6.69
C ALA A 192 -21.41 4.19 -7.40
N LEU A 193 -22.62 3.76 -7.71
CA LEU A 193 -23.71 4.64 -8.13
C LEU A 193 -24.72 4.69 -6.98
N ARG A 194 -24.99 5.89 -6.48
CA ARG A 194 -25.94 6.11 -5.37
C ARG A 194 -27.06 7.05 -5.84
N ALA A 195 -28.28 6.68 -5.49
CA ALA A 195 -29.48 7.49 -5.81
C ALA A 195 -29.72 8.61 -4.80
N THR A 196 -28.96 8.67 -3.71
CA THR A 196 -29.09 9.68 -2.64
C THR A 196 -28.14 10.84 -2.87
N SER A 197 -28.58 12.06 -2.55
CA SER A 197 -27.79 13.29 -2.70
C SER A 197 -26.50 13.30 -1.84
N GLU A 198 -26.47 12.57 -0.76
CA GLU A 198 -25.31 12.49 0.15
C GLU A 198 -24.38 11.29 -0.15
N GLY A 199 -24.76 10.42 -1.06
CA GLY A 199 -23.99 9.22 -1.41
C GLY A 199 -22.84 9.53 -2.36
N VAL A 200 -21.67 8.94 -2.10
CA VAL A 200 -20.55 9.02 -3.06
C VAL A 200 -20.91 8.25 -4.31
N THR A 201 -20.91 8.96 -5.45
CA THR A 201 -21.15 8.41 -6.78
C THR A 201 -19.96 8.68 -7.67
N GLY A 202 -19.39 7.64 -8.27
CA GLY A 202 -18.27 7.74 -9.18
C GLY A 202 -17.70 6.38 -9.54
N ASN A 203 -16.84 6.35 -10.56
CA ASN A 203 -16.22 5.14 -11.08
C ASN A 203 -14.76 5.40 -11.49
N PRO A 204 -13.88 5.77 -10.53
CA PRO A 204 -12.49 6.09 -10.79
C PRO A 204 -11.67 4.87 -11.19
N ILE A 205 -10.52 5.10 -11.81
CA ILE A 205 -9.46 4.10 -11.94
C ILE A 205 -8.80 3.94 -10.57
N LEU A 206 -8.77 2.71 -10.05
CA LEU A 206 -8.17 2.42 -8.75
C LEU A 206 -6.64 2.26 -8.88
N ARG A 207 -5.92 3.36 -8.82
CA ARG A 207 -4.46 3.39 -8.79
C ARG A 207 -3.99 3.34 -7.34
N VAL A 208 -3.83 2.11 -6.84
CA VAL A 208 -3.56 1.87 -5.42
C VAL A 208 -2.47 0.83 -5.26
N ASN A 209 -1.48 1.14 -4.44
CA ASN A 209 -0.53 0.17 -3.94
C ASN A 209 -0.79 -0.05 -2.45
N LEU A 210 -0.61 -1.28 -1.98
CA LEU A 210 -0.87 -1.57 -0.58
C LEU A 210 0.05 -2.65 0.00
N THR A 211 0.32 -2.52 1.29
CA THR A 211 1.03 -3.53 2.07
C THR A 211 0.19 -3.94 3.27
N PHE A 212 -0.04 -5.26 3.39
CA PHE A 212 -0.66 -5.86 4.56
C PHE A 212 0.40 -6.37 5.54
N SER A 213 0.04 -6.37 6.82
CA SER A 213 0.74 -7.15 7.84
C SER A 213 -0.27 -7.94 8.66
N SER A 214 0.09 -9.16 9.08
CA SER A 214 -0.79 -9.96 9.93
C SER A 214 -0.04 -10.99 10.75
N THR A 215 -0.76 -11.62 11.69
CA THR A 215 -0.38 -12.90 12.27
C THR A 215 -0.76 -14.05 11.34
N PRO A 216 -0.17 -15.26 11.51
CA PRO A 216 -0.56 -16.42 10.71
C PRO A 216 -2.04 -16.77 10.83
N ASP A 217 -2.62 -16.64 12.03
CA ASP A 217 -4.03 -16.98 12.26
C ASP A 217 -4.98 -15.98 11.59
N ALA A 218 -4.67 -14.68 11.69
CA ALA A 218 -5.41 -13.64 10.98
C ALA A 218 -5.33 -13.82 9.45
N ALA A 219 -4.15 -14.14 8.92
CA ALA A 219 -3.99 -14.44 7.51
C ALA A 219 -4.81 -15.68 7.09
N ARG A 220 -4.78 -16.76 7.86
CA ARG A 220 -5.61 -17.95 7.57
C ARG A 220 -7.11 -17.63 7.55
N ALA A 221 -7.57 -16.88 8.55
CA ALA A 221 -8.99 -16.48 8.63
C ALA A 221 -9.39 -15.62 7.43
N PHE A 222 -8.56 -14.64 7.09
CA PHE A 222 -8.80 -13.71 5.99
C PHE A 222 -8.83 -14.44 4.64
N TYR A 223 -7.84 -15.28 4.35
CA TYR A 223 -7.72 -15.96 3.06
C TYR A 223 -8.56 -17.23 2.93
N LYS A 224 -9.12 -17.77 4.01
CA LYS A 224 -9.90 -19.01 3.98
C LYS A 224 -11.00 -19.02 2.91
N LYS A 225 -11.63 -17.89 2.68
CA LYS A 225 -12.72 -17.72 1.69
C LYS A 225 -12.22 -17.35 0.29
N GLU A 226 -10.92 -17.08 0.13
CA GLU A 226 -10.36 -16.40 -1.03
C GLU A 226 -9.44 -17.30 -1.90
N LEU A 227 -9.22 -18.54 -1.47
CA LEU A 227 -8.27 -19.46 -2.12
C LEU A 227 -8.60 -19.81 -3.57
N THR A 228 -9.88 -19.73 -3.95
CA THR A 228 -10.35 -20.19 -5.27
C THR A 228 -10.65 -19.08 -6.27
N ASN A 229 -10.55 -17.81 -5.89
CA ASN A 229 -11.04 -16.69 -6.69
C ASN A 229 -9.95 -15.87 -7.42
N GLY A 230 -8.73 -16.38 -7.50
CA GLY A 230 -7.60 -15.71 -8.18
C GLY A 230 -6.98 -14.53 -7.44
N PHE A 231 -7.49 -14.18 -6.26
CA PHE A 231 -6.94 -13.12 -5.42
C PHE A 231 -5.54 -13.45 -4.90
N PHE A 232 -5.38 -14.69 -4.43
CA PHE A 232 -4.17 -15.18 -3.81
C PHE A 232 -2.93 -15.10 -4.73
N GLY A 233 -3.12 -15.36 -6.02
CA GLY A 233 -2.04 -15.30 -7.02
C GLY A 233 -1.55 -13.89 -7.35
N ARG A 234 -2.21 -12.83 -6.83
CA ARG A 234 -1.86 -11.43 -7.09
C ARG A 234 -1.05 -10.78 -5.99
N ILE A 235 -0.90 -11.45 -4.85
CA ILE A 235 -0.23 -10.91 -3.67
C ILE A 235 1.06 -11.67 -3.40
N PRO A 236 2.22 -11.04 -3.51
CA PRO A 236 3.46 -11.58 -2.95
C PRO A 236 3.37 -11.70 -1.43
N PHE A 237 3.74 -12.86 -0.92
CA PHE A 237 3.77 -13.16 0.51
C PHE A 237 5.20 -13.23 1.00
N ALA A 238 5.45 -12.65 2.16
CA ALA A 238 6.65 -12.91 2.92
C ALA A 238 6.26 -13.47 4.30
N TYR A 239 6.81 -14.62 4.65
CA TYR A 239 6.60 -15.22 5.95
C TYR A 239 7.85 -15.08 6.81
N LYS A 240 7.68 -14.51 8.00
CA LYS A 240 8.75 -14.42 9.00
C LYS A 240 8.42 -15.33 10.16
N ALA A 241 9.14 -16.45 10.24
CA ALA A 241 9.04 -17.36 11.37
C ALA A 241 9.60 -16.72 12.64
N ARG A 242 9.17 -17.23 13.80
CA ARG A 242 9.80 -16.89 15.08
C ARG A 242 11.16 -17.60 15.12
N GLY A 243 12.23 -16.83 15.05
CA GLY A 243 13.58 -17.36 15.25
C GLY A 243 13.82 -17.81 16.69
N GLU A 244 14.81 -18.67 16.89
CA GLU A 244 15.30 -18.98 18.23
C GLU A 244 15.82 -17.70 18.90
N ARG A 245 15.27 -17.35 20.05
CA ARG A 245 15.74 -16.21 20.84
C ARG A 245 17.01 -16.63 21.57
N LYS A 246 18.17 -16.34 21.01
CA LYS A 246 19.48 -16.53 21.64
C LYS A 246 19.86 -15.29 22.48
N GLY A 247 18.99 -14.86 23.40
CA GLY A 247 19.29 -13.80 24.37
C GLY A 247 19.43 -12.36 23.80
N ILE A 248 19.72 -12.19 22.49
CA ILE A 248 19.90 -10.87 21.88
C ILE A 248 18.67 -10.55 21.00
N ILE A 249 17.96 -9.48 21.35
CA ILE A 249 16.86 -8.96 20.51
C ILE A 249 17.48 -8.26 19.31
N PRO A 250 17.22 -8.72 18.06
CA PRO A 250 17.69 -8.02 16.87
C PRO A 250 17.17 -6.59 16.85
N ARG A 251 18.06 -5.61 16.76
CA ARG A 251 17.69 -4.21 16.73
C ARG A 251 17.75 -3.67 15.31
N GLN A 252 16.75 -2.85 14.98
CA GLN A 252 16.79 -1.98 13.81
C GLN A 252 17.71 -0.79 14.10
N GLY A 253 18.49 -0.38 13.10
CA GLY A 253 19.23 0.89 13.15
C GLY A 253 18.30 2.08 12.95
N ASN A 254 18.77 3.29 13.28
CA ASN A 254 18.03 4.51 13.06
C ASN A 254 18.12 4.96 11.58
N TYR A 255 17.02 5.47 11.06
CA TYR A 255 16.99 6.20 9.79
C TYR A 255 17.43 7.65 10.04
N ASP A 256 18.77 7.83 10.11
CA ASP A 256 19.40 9.13 10.33
C ASP A 256 19.31 10.04 9.07
N GLU A 257 19.68 11.31 9.22
CA GLU A 257 19.65 12.29 8.12
C GLU A 257 20.46 11.84 6.90
N LYS A 258 21.59 11.16 7.11
CA LYS A 258 22.40 10.63 6.02
C LYS A 258 21.63 9.56 5.23
N PHE A 259 20.99 8.63 5.93
CA PHE A 259 20.15 7.61 5.29
C PHE A 259 19.01 8.26 4.51
N ILE A 260 18.31 9.22 5.13
CA ILE A 260 17.20 9.94 4.51
C ILE A 260 17.66 10.68 3.25
N SER A 261 18.74 11.44 3.33
CA SER A 261 19.29 12.17 2.19
C SER A 261 19.68 11.25 1.01
N GLU A 262 20.26 10.09 1.30
CA GLU A 262 20.58 9.12 0.24
C GLU A 262 19.32 8.46 -0.33
N LEU A 263 18.34 8.13 0.50
CA LEU A 263 17.05 7.58 0.07
C LEU A 263 16.31 8.55 -0.84
N ASP A 264 16.25 9.83 -0.48
CA ASP A 264 15.56 10.87 -1.23
C ASP A 264 16.11 11.02 -2.66
N LYS A 265 17.39 10.82 -2.89
CA LYS A 265 17.97 10.82 -4.24
C LYS A 265 17.38 9.73 -5.12
N TYR A 266 17.09 8.55 -4.54
CA TYR A 266 16.43 7.46 -5.26
C TYR A 266 14.95 7.73 -5.45
N LEU A 267 14.24 8.18 -4.40
CA LEU A 267 12.81 8.47 -4.48
C LEU A 267 12.51 9.57 -5.50
N LEU A 268 13.31 10.62 -5.54
CA LEU A 268 13.21 11.70 -6.54
C LEU A 268 13.39 11.16 -7.97
N ARG A 269 14.29 10.20 -8.17
CA ARG A 269 14.44 9.54 -9.48
C ARG A 269 13.21 8.73 -9.84
N LEU A 270 12.62 8.00 -8.88
CA LEU A 270 11.39 7.23 -9.10
C LEU A 270 10.22 8.17 -9.44
N ASP A 271 10.03 9.25 -8.71
CA ASP A 271 8.97 10.24 -8.97
C ASP A 271 9.10 10.90 -10.35
N ASN A 272 10.32 11.08 -10.83
CA ASN A 272 10.61 11.67 -12.15
C ASN A 272 10.59 10.66 -13.29
N CYS A 273 10.51 9.34 -13.02
CA CYS A 273 10.37 8.33 -14.06
C CYS A 273 9.05 8.49 -14.81
N LYS A 274 9.14 8.56 -16.12
CA LYS A 274 7.99 8.66 -17.03
C LYS A 274 8.20 7.71 -18.19
N GLY A 275 7.09 7.18 -18.74
CA GLY A 275 7.13 6.38 -19.95
C GLY A 275 6.63 4.95 -19.73
N GLY A 276 6.85 4.11 -20.75
CA GLY A 276 6.44 2.71 -20.76
C GLY A 276 7.62 1.77 -20.93
N SER A 277 7.67 0.71 -20.12
CA SER A 277 8.60 -0.40 -20.29
C SER A 277 7.92 -1.53 -21.05
N ARG A 278 8.63 -2.15 -21.99
CA ARG A 278 8.17 -3.34 -22.71
C ARG A 278 8.90 -4.57 -22.18
N PHE A 279 8.15 -5.47 -21.58
CA PHE A 279 8.68 -6.78 -21.23
C PHE A 279 8.72 -7.65 -22.49
N ARG A 280 9.91 -8.15 -22.82
CA ARG A 280 10.10 -9.21 -23.81
C ARG A 280 10.27 -10.52 -23.05
N ASN A 281 9.49 -11.52 -23.43
CA ASN A 281 9.67 -12.90 -22.95
C ASN A 281 10.99 -13.45 -23.50
#